data_1080fcf6895a1f147e79501c46241000
#
_entry.id   1080fcf6895a1f147e79501c46241000
#
_cell.length_a   1.000
_cell.length_b   1.000
_cell.length_c   1.000
_cell.angle_alpha   90.00
_cell.angle_beta   90.00
_cell.angle_gamma   90.00
#
_symmetry.space_group_name_H-M   'P 1'
#
loop_
_entity.id
_entity.type
_entity.pdbx_description
1 polymer ?
#
loop_
_entity_poly.entity_id
_entity_poly.type
_entity_poly.pdbx_seq_one_letter_code
_entity_poly.pdbx_strand_id
1 'polypeptide(L)'
;MGKITAILQAAQQRAQEMNLPYEGALYPGEAYEILLAAPGAKLVDVRSRAELDWVGRVINSVDIEWATYPGMRPNPHFLTQLEQQVDKEALVIFLCRSGARSHHAAAAATQAGYSDCYNVLEGFEGDMSADKHRNTVGGWRAAGLPWEQG
;
A
#
# COMPACT_ATOMS: atom_id res chain seq x y z
N MET A 1 -7.22 20.55 -7.42
CA MET A 1 -7.44 20.78 -6.00
C MET A 1 -8.53 19.88 -5.47
N GLY A 2 -9.77 20.15 -5.85
CA GLY A 2 -10.91 19.50 -5.24
C GLY A 2 -10.90 17.98 -5.18
N LYS A 3 -10.51 17.32 -6.28
CA LYS A 3 -10.59 15.87 -6.35
C LYS A 3 -9.60 15.16 -5.40
N ILE A 4 -8.34 15.57 -5.42
CA ILE A 4 -7.33 14.96 -4.57
C ILE A 4 -7.59 15.29 -3.10
N THR A 5 -7.94 16.53 -2.80
CA THR A 5 -8.29 16.92 -1.45
C THR A 5 -9.47 16.10 -0.92
N ALA A 6 -10.50 15.89 -1.74
CA ALA A 6 -11.67 15.09 -1.35
C ALA A 6 -11.30 13.64 -1.10
N ILE A 7 -10.43 13.06 -1.91
CA ILE A 7 -9.95 11.68 -1.72
C ILE A 7 -9.20 11.55 -0.40
N LEU A 8 -8.29 12.49 -0.12
CA LEU A 8 -7.51 12.45 1.12
C LEU A 8 -8.40 12.64 2.35
N GLN A 9 -9.37 13.55 2.28
CA GLN A 9 -10.31 13.75 3.38
C GLN A 9 -11.15 12.49 3.64
N ALA A 10 -11.63 11.84 2.60
CA ALA A 10 -12.38 10.60 2.74
C ALA A 10 -11.52 9.49 3.35
N ALA A 11 -10.26 9.39 2.93
CA ALA A 11 -9.33 8.40 3.47
C ALA A 11 -9.04 8.65 4.95
N GLN A 12 -8.86 9.92 5.32
CA GLN A 12 -8.60 10.32 6.71
C GLN A 12 -9.82 10.05 7.57
N GLN A 13 -11.01 10.29 7.07
CA GLN A 13 -12.24 10.00 7.80
C GLN A 13 -12.40 8.50 8.03
N ARG A 14 -12.09 7.66 7.04
CA ARG A 14 -12.10 6.19 7.22
C ARG A 14 -11.17 5.77 8.33
N ALA A 15 -9.97 6.34 8.39
CA ALA A 15 -9.01 6.01 9.43
C ALA A 15 -9.55 6.35 10.81
N GLN A 16 -10.22 7.49 10.95
CA GLN A 16 -10.83 7.88 12.21
C GLN A 16 -11.95 6.92 12.61
N GLU A 17 -12.83 6.59 11.67
CA GLU A 17 -13.96 5.70 11.94
C GLU A 17 -13.52 4.28 12.27
N MET A 18 -12.42 3.82 11.65
CA MET A 18 -11.88 2.48 11.86
C MET A 18 -10.82 2.43 12.97
N ASN A 19 -10.51 3.56 13.60
CA ASN A 19 -9.46 3.67 14.62
C ASN A 19 -8.11 3.16 14.13
N LEU A 20 -7.71 3.59 12.93
CA LEU A 20 -6.44 3.16 12.35
C LEU A 20 -5.28 4.00 12.89
N PRO A 21 -4.09 3.39 13.08
CA PRO A 21 -2.93 4.09 13.65
C PRO A 21 -2.08 4.82 12.61
N TYR A 22 -2.68 5.26 11.53
CA TYR A 22 -2.01 6.04 10.47
C TYR A 22 -3.01 7.01 9.86
N GLU A 23 -2.54 7.83 8.91
CA GLU A 23 -3.29 9.00 8.45
C GLU A 23 -4.59 8.63 7.73
N GLY A 24 -4.55 7.64 6.85
CA GLY A 24 -5.75 7.31 6.09
C GLY A 24 -5.74 5.96 5.42
N ALA A 25 -6.91 5.56 4.92
CA ALA A 25 -7.11 4.31 4.19
C ALA A 25 -7.70 4.62 2.83
N LEU A 26 -7.07 4.12 1.78
CA LEU A 26 -7.42 4.38 0.39
C LEU A 26 -7.89 3.12 -0.30
N TYR A 27 -8.88 3.22 -1.18
CA TYR A 27 -9.17 2.17 -2.12
C TYR A 27 -8.19 2.23 -3.30
N PRO A 28 -7.98 1.14 -4.04
CA PRO A 28 -6.97 1.12 -5.11
C PRO A 28 -7.13 2.24 -6.13
N GLY A 29 -8.34 2.51 -6.61
CA GLY A 29 -8.56 3.58 -7.58
C GLY A 29 -8.21 4.95 -7.03
N GLU A 30 -8.48 5.20 -5.76
CA GLU A 30 -8.13 6.44 -5.08
C GLU A 30 -6.61 6.60 -4.97
N ALA A 31 -5.92 5.53 -4.59
CA ALA A 31 -4.46 5.54 -4.50
C ALA A 31 -3.84 5.85 -5.85
N TYR A 32 -4.34 5.24 -6.91
CA TYR A 32 -3.86 5.50 -8.26
C TYR A 32 -4.04 6.96 -8.67
N GLU A 33 -5.19 7.55 -8.37
CA GLU A 33 -5.45 8.97 -8.64
C GLU A 33 -4.45 9.88 -7.94
N ILE A 34 -4.12 9.59 -6.68
CA ILE A 34 -3.13 10.37 -5.92
C ILE A 34 -1.75 10.24 -6.58
N LEU A 35 -1.36 9.03 -6.96
CA LEU A 35 -0.06 8.81 -7.60
C LEU A 35 0.07 9.54 -8.92
N LEU A 36 -1.02 9.65 -9.69
CA LEU A 36 -1.01 10.39 -10.94
C LEU A 36 -0.90 11.90 -10.73
N ALA A 37 -1.56 12.43 -9.70
CA ALA A 37 -1.70 13.87 -9.51
C ALA A 37 -0.64 14.49 -8.59
N ALA A 38 -0.01 13.69 -7.73
CA ALA A 38 0.95 14.17 -6.74
C ALA A 38 2.32 13.54 -7.00
N PRO A 39 3.23 14.24 -7.70
CA PRO A 39 4.52 13.65 -8.10
C PRO A 39 5.40 13.23 -6.91
N GLY A 40 5.21 13.84 -5.75
CA GLY A 40 5.97 13.48 -4.56
C GLY A 40 5.42 12.30 -3.78
N ALA A 41 4.22 11.82 -4.13
CA ALA A 41 3.64 10.66 -3.47
C ALA A 41 4.39 9.38 -3.86
N LYS A 42 4.60 8.50 -2.87
CA LYS A 42 5.33 7.25 -3.06
C LYS A 42 4.43 6.07 -2.75
N LEU A 43 4.42 5.08 -3.63
CA LEU A 43 3.79 3.79 -3.39
C LEU A 43 4.87 2.82 -2.92
N VAL A 44 4.73 2.30 -1.71
CA VAL A 44 5.66 1.32 -1.15
C VAL A 44 4.97 -0.03 -1.13
N ASP A 45 5.47 -0.95 -1.94
CA ASP A 45 4.96 -2.32 -1.99
C ASP A 45 5.72 -3.15 -0.98
N VAL A 46 5.02 -3.67 0.01
CA VAL A 46 5.64 -4.39 1.12
C VAL A 46 5.52 -5.91 0.97
N ARG A 47 5.11 -6.38 -0.22
CA ARG A 47 5.04 -7.80 -0.50
C ARG A 47 6.44 -8.41 -0.63
N SER A 48 6.50 -9.74 -0.57
CA SER A 48 7.74 -10.46 -0.75
C SER A 48 8.23 -10.35 -2.20
N ARG A 49 9.54 -10.51 -2.41
CA ARG A 49 10.14 -10.50 -3.74
C ARG A 49 9.51 -11.56 -4.64
N ALA A 50 9.17 -12.72 -4.07
CA ALA A 50 8.53 -13.79 -4.84
C ALA A 50 7.19 -13.34 -5.42
N GLU A 51 6.39 -12.62 -4.64
CA GLU A 51 5.11 -12.09 -5.12
C GLU A 51 5.31 -11.08 -6.24
N LEU A 52 6.30 -10.21 -6.10
CA LEU A 52 6.60 -9.21 -7.14
C LEU A 52 7.00 -9.88 -8.45
N ASP A 53 7.81 -10.94 -8.37
CA ASP A 53 8.32 -11.62 -9.56
C ASP A 53 7.26 -12.49 -10.24
N TRP A 54 6.42 -13.16 -9.46
CA TRP A 54 5.50 -14.16 -10.00
C TRP A 54 4.07 -13.66 -10.19
N VAL A 55 3.59 -12.79 -9.31
CA VAL A 55 2.20 -12.33 -9.36
C VAL A 55 2.07 -11.05 -10.18
N GLY A 56 3.07 -10.19 -10.13
CA GLY A 56 3.06 -8.89 -10.79
C GLY A 56 3.23 -7.75 -9.79
N ARG A 57 3.41 -6.55 -10.32
CA ARG A 57 3.67 -5.36 -9.52
C ARG A 57 3.10 -4.11 -10.15
N VAL A 58 2.97 -3.06 -9.34
CA VAL A 58 2.63 -1.73 -9.85
C VAL A 58 3.92 -1.08 -10.37
N ILE A 59 3.82 -0.44 -11.52
CA ILE A 59 4.97 0.22 -12.15
C ILE A 59 5.46 1.36 -11.27
N ASN A 60 6.79 1.45 -11.08
CA ASN A 60 7.46 2.51 -10.30
C ASN A 60 7.20 2.46 -8.79
N SER A 61 6.74 1.33 -8.26
CA SER A 61 6.64 1.19 -6.80
C SER A 61 8.02 1.10 -6.17
N VAL A 62 8.12 1.54 -4.91
CA VAL A 62 9.29 1.31 -4.07
C VAL A 62 9.06 -0.03 -3.38
N ASP A 63 9.94 -0.99 -3.62
CA ASP A 63 9.73 -2.35 -3.15
C ASP A 63 10.58 -2.63 -1.90
N ILE A 64 9.92 -2.79 -0.76
CA ILE A 64 10.58 -3.07 0.52
C ILE A 64 9.77 -4.14 1.24
N GLU A 65 10.34 -5.32 1.43
CA GLU A 65 9.62 -6.42 2.05
C GLU A 65 9.30 -6.15 3.52
N TRP A 66 8.04 -6.34 3.90
CA TRP A 66 7.65 -6.39 5.31
C TRP A 66 8.04 -7.74 5.92
N ALA A 67 7.88 -8.81 5.14
CA ALA A 67 8.28 -10.15 5.53
C ALA A 67 8.84 -10.87 4.30
N THR A 68 9.80 -11.76 4.52
CA THR A 68 10.47 -12.46 3.43
C THR A 68 9.87 -13.84 3.20
N TYR A 69 9.85 -14.26 1.94
CA TYR A 69 9.43 -15.59 1.53
C TYR A 69 10.68 -16.44 1.24
N PRO A 70 10.70 -17.75 1.60
CA PRO A 70 9.60 -18.50 2.22
C PRO A 70 9.51 -18.32 3.73
N GLY A 71 8.33 -18.65 4.29
CA GLY A 71 8.10 -18.65 5.71
C GLY A 71 7.60 -17.34 6.28
N MET A 72 7.50 -16.31 5.45
CA MET A 72 6.99 -14.98 5.85
C MET A 72 7.65 -14.49 7.15
N ARG A 73 8.97 -14.50 7.17
CA ARG A 73 9.75 -14.04 8.32
C ARG A 73 9.81 -12.52 8.33
N PRO A 74 9.55 -11.87 9.47
CA PRO A 74 9.62 -10.40 9.54
C PRO A 74 10.99 -9.88 9.09
N ASN A 75 10.97 -8.79 8.34
CA ASN A 75 12.19 -8.11 7.89
C ASN A 75 12.62 -7.11 8.97
N PRO A 76 13.69 -7.39 9.74
CA PRO A 76 14.11 -6.50 10.82
C PRO A 76 14.67 -5.16 10.33
N HIS A 77 14.92 -5.03 9.04
CA HIS A 77 15.49 -3.83 8.43
C HIS A 77 14.47 -2.97 7.70
N PHE A 78 13.18 -3.28 7.85
CA PHE A 78 12.13 -2.59 7.08
C PHE A 78 12.20 -1.07 7.23
N LEU A 79 12.21 -0.58 8.46
CA LEU A 79 12.23 0.88 8.70
C LEU A 79 13.53 1.52 8.22
N THR A 80 14.65 0.87 8.42
CA THR A 80 15.94 1.38 7.92
C THR A 80 15.93 1.50 6.40
N GLN A 81 15.42 0.48 5.72
CA GLN A 81 15.33 0.50 4.26
C GLN A 81 14.35 1.57 3.77
N LEU A 82 13.24 1.74 4.48
CA LEU A 82 12.27 2.77 4.14
C LEU A 82 12.89 4.16 4.28
N GLU A 83 13.60 4.42 5.37
CA GLU A 83 14.24 5.71 5.62
C GLU A 83 15.30 6.05 4.58
N GLN A 84 15.95 5.05 4.01
CA GLN A 84 16.95 5.26 2.96
C GLN A 84 16.33 5.64 1.62
N GLN A 85 15.08 5.28 1.37
CA GLN A 85 14.46 5.42 0.05
C GLN A 85 13.32 6.43 0.00
N VAL A 86 12.70 6.74 1.14
CA VAL A 86 11.50 7.59 1.20
C VAL A 86 11.63 8.60 2.33
N ASP A 87 11.45 9.87 2.03
CA ASP A 87 11.49 10.93 3.02
C ASP A 87 10.30 10.84 3.98
N LYS A 88 10.54 11.18 5.24
CA LYS A 88 9.49 11.15 6.27
C LYS A 88 8.37 12.17 6.03
N GLU A 89 8.63 13.17 5.22
CA GLU A 89 7.67 14.21 4.88
C GLU A 89 6.84 13.88 3.65
N ALA A 90 7.18 12.81 2.94
CA ALA A 90 6.46 12.40 1.74
C ALA A 90 5.09 11.81 2.10
N LEU A 91 4.13 11.92 1.18
CA LEU A 91 2.90 11.16 1.25
C LEU A 91 3.24 9.73 0.82
N VAL A 92 3.05 8.77 1.72
CA VAL A 92 3.45 7.38 1.49
C VAL A 92 2.23 6.48 1.53
N ILE A 93 2.08 5.69 0.47
CA ILE A 93 0.96 4.75 0.32
C ILE A 93 1.55 3.35 0.37
N PHE A 94 1.08 2.52 1.31
CA PHE A 94 1.58 1.15 1.49
C PHE A 94 0.63 0.15 0.86
N LEU A 95 1.19 -0.82 0.14
CA LEU A 95 0.46 -1.83 -0.62
C LEU A 95 1.00 -3.22 -0.27
N CYS A 96 0.08 -4.17 -0.06
CA CYS A 96 0.44 -5.58 0.02
C CYS A 96 -0.59 -6.41 -0.76
N ARG A 97 -0.74 -7.69 -0.44
CA ARG A 97 -1.65 -8.56 -1.21
C ARG A 97 -3.12 -8.21 -0.98
N SER A 98 -3.52 -8.03 0.28
CA SER A 98 -4.93 -7.80 0.63
C SER A 98 -5.13 -6.72 1.71
N GLY A 99 -4.07 -6.05 2.15
CA GLY A 99 -4.15 -4.93 3.08
C GLY A 99 -3.62 -5.18 4.48
N ALA A 100 -3.30 -6.43 4.86
CA ALA A 100 -2.90 -6.75 6.24
C ALA A 100 -1.46 -6.36 6.56
N ARG A 101 -0.50 -6.78 5.73
CA ARG A 101 0.91 -6.44 5.95
C ARG A 101 1.15 -4.94 5.80
N SER A 102 0.50 -4.32 4.83
CA SER A 102 0.61 -2.88 4.60
C SER A 102 0.00 -2.09 5.74
N HIS A 103 -1.03 -2.61 6.40
CA HIS A 103 -1.58 -2.01 7.62
C HIS A 103 -0.50 -1.90 8.70
N HIS A 104 0.21 -3.00 8.97
CA HIS A 104 1.27 -3.00 9.96
C HIS A 104 2.46 -2.12 9.54
N ALA A 105 2.78 -2.11 8.25
CA ALA A 105 3.86 -1.27 7.73
C ALA A 105 3.53 0.21 7.89
N ALA A 106 2.30 0.62 7.56
CA ALA A 106 1.86 2.00 7.72
C ALA A 106 1.89 2.42 9.20
N ALA A 107 1.47 1.54 10.10
CA ALA A 107 1.51 1.81 11.53
C ALA A 107 2.94 1.99 12.03
N ALA A 108 3.86 1.10 11.62
CA ALA A 108 5.26 1.18 12.01
C ALA A 108 5.91 2.46 11.49
N ALA A 109 5.64 2.82 10.25
CA ALA A 109 6.18 4.05 9.66
C ALA A 109 5.66 5.28 10.39
N THR A 110 4.38 5.31 10.73
CA THR A 110 3.80 6.42 11.48
C THR A 110 4.50 6.59 12.83
N GLN A 111 4.73 5.50 13.54
CA GLN A 111 5.44 5.55 14.82
C GLN A 111 6.89 6.01 14.65
N ALA A 112 7.49 5.75 13.49
CA ALA A 112 8.87 6.14 13.20
C ALA A 112 9.00 7.59 12.75
N GLY A 113 7.90 8.33 12.65
CA GLY A 113 7.93 9.76 12.33
C GLY A 113 7.45 10.13 10.93
N TYR A 114 6.95 9.17 10.16
CA TYR A 114 6.29 9.47 8.89
C TYR A 114 4.91 10.04 9.19
N SER A 115 4.64 11.26 8.71
CA SER A 115 3.44 12.01 9.12
C SER A 115 2.24 11.78 8.20
N ASP A 116 2.43 11.17 7.03
CA ASP A 116 1.40 11.14 6.01
C ASP A 116 1.33 9.76 5.35
N CYS A 117 0.98 8.75 6.15
CA CYS A 117 0.95 7.35 5.74
C CYS A 117 -0.45 6.86 5.48
N TYR A 118 -0.62 6.13 4.38
CA TYR A 118 -1.90 5.59 3.94
C TYR A 118 -1.76 4.11 3.62
N ASN A 119 -2.82 3.35 3.87
CA ASN A 119 -2.89 1.93 3.51
C ASN A 119 -3.86 1.75 2.35
N VAL A 120 -3.47 0.94 1.37
CA VAL A 120 -4.39 0.56 0.29
C VAL A 120 -5.25 -0.60 0.78
N LEU A 121 -6.51 -0.30 1.02
CA LEU A 121 -7.49 -1.33 1.33
C LEU A 121 -7.62 -2.27 0.12
N GLU A 122 -7.85 -3.55 0.36
CA GLU A 122 -7.94 -4.59 -0.65
C GLU A 122 -6.60 -5.00 -1.27
N GLY A 123 -5.57 -4.13 -1.25
CA GLY A 123 -4.24 -4.46 -1.74
C GLY A 123 -4.18 -4.71 -3.24
N PHE A 124 -3.18 -5.51 -3.66
CA PHE A 124 -2.95 -5.80 -5.07
C PHE A 124 -3.91 -6.85 -5.63
N GLU A 125 -4.22 -7.88 -4.84
CA GLU A 125 -5.02 -9.02 -5.28
C GLU A 125 -6.41 -9.09 -4.63
N GLY A 126 -6.63 -8.34 -3.56
CA GLY A 126 -7.89 -8.38 -2.83
C GLY A 126 -8.05 -9.63 -1.97
N ASP A 127 -9.22 -9.76 -1.38
CA ASP A 127 -9.57 -10.94 -0.60
C ASP A 127 -9.94 -12.10 -1.52
N MET A 128 -9.89 -13.33 -0.97
CA MET A 128 -10.33 -14.49 -1.72
C MET A 128 -11.85 -14.50 -1.83
N SER A 129 -12.34 -14.86 -3.01
CA SER A 129 -13.75 -15.11 -3.22
C SER A 129 -14.20 -16.39 -2.49
N ALA A 130 -15.52 -16.66 -2.52
CA ALA A 130 -16.05 -17.90 -1.97
C ALA A 130 -15.43 -19.15 -2.60
N ASP A 131 -15.00 -19.04 -3.85
CA ASP A 131 -14.33 -20.13 -4.59
C ASP A 131 -12.82 -20.15 -4.36
N LYS A 132 -12.32 -19.35 -3.44
CA LYS A 132 -10.89 -19.24 -3.09
C LYS A 132 -10.04 -18.69 -4.24
N HIS A 133 -10.59 -17.73 -4.97
CA HIS A 133 -9.87 -17.01 -6.03
C HIS A 133 -9.67 -15.56 -5.62
N ARG A 134 -8.45 -15.06 -5.79
CA ARG A 134 -8.14 -13.64 -5.63
C ARG A 134 -8.33 -12.92 -6.96
N ASN A 135 -8.21 -11.60 -6.94
CA ASN A 135 -8.39 -10.74 -8.11
C ASN A 135 -9.81 -10.76 -8.67
N THR A 136 -10.78 -11.04 -7.82
CA THR A 136 -12.19 -11.11 -8.23
C THR A 136 -13.06 -10.15 -7.43
N VAL A 137 -12.97 -10.18 -6.09
CA VAL A 137 -13.86 -9.37 -5.24
C VAL A 137 -13.29 -8.01 -4.91
N GLY A 138 -12.03 -7.76 -5.20
CA GLY A 138 -11.40 -6.45 -4.96
C GLY A 138 -9.93 -6.47 -5.30
N GLY A 139 -9.25 -5.33 -5.09
CA GLY A 139 -7.83 -5.18 -5.29
C GLY A 139 -7.46 -4.38 -6.51
N TRP A 140 -6.17 -4.01 -6.59
CA TRP A 140 -5.61 -3.20 -7.66
C TRP A 140 -5.90 -3.80 -9.04
N ARG A 141 -5.61 -5.09 -9.19
CA ARG A 141 -5.80 -5.78 -10.47
C ARG A 141 -7.27 -5.91 -10.84
N ALA A 142 -8.13 -6.25 -9.88
CA ALA A 142 -9.56 -6.37 -10.13
C ALA A 142 -10.18 -5.04 -10.52
N ALA A 143 -9.62 -3.93 -10.04
CA ALA A 143 -10.07 -2.58 -10.39
C ALA A 143 -9.62 -2.14 -11.79
N GLY A 144 -8.83 -2.95 -12.49
CA GLY A 144 -8.39 -2.65 -13.85
C GLY A 144 -7.26 -1.62 -13.92
N LEU A 145 -6.53 -1.41 -12.82
CA LEU A 145 -5.45 -0.42 -12.77
C LEU A 145 -4.17 -0.99 -13.36
N PRO A 146 -3.25 -0.12 -13.84
CA PRO A 146 -2.02 -0.59 -14.52
C PRO A 146 -1.11 -1.42 -13.61
N TRP A 147 -0.58 -2.49 -14.16
CA TRP A 147 0.40 -3.34 -13.47
C TRP A 147 1.20 -4.10 -14.51
N GLU A 148 2.35 -4.65 -14.09
CA GLU A 148 3.20 -5.43 -14.99
C GLU A 148 3.63 -6.72 -14.31
N GLN A 149 4.12 -7.67 -15.11
CA GLN A 149 4.56 -8.97 -14.64
C GLN A 149 5.87 -9.35 -15.33
N GLY A 150 6.73 -10.05 -14.63
CA GLY A 150 7.98 -10.49 -15.18
C GLY A 150 9.19 -10.07 -14.39
#